data_b816009f6c5bbfc9a875d994a011ea92
#
_entry.id   b816009f6c5bbfc9a875d994a011ea92
#
_cell.length_a   1.000
_cell.length_b   1.000
_cell.length_c   1.000
_cell.angle_alpha   90.00
_cell.angle_beta   90.00
_cell.angle_gamma   90.00
#
_symmetry.space_group_name_H-M   'P 1'
#
loop_
_entity.id
_entity.type
_entity.pdbx_description
1 polymer ?
#
loop_
_entity_poly.entity_id
_entity_poly.type
_entity_poly.pdbx_seq_one_letter_code
_entity_poly.pdbx_strand_id
1 'polypeptide(L)'
;MHIRKTALLFLLAATLGFPASHKVSRDLTGVPPDQQVSVIVRYTRQPEARHHAKMTHQGGKLKRTLELVNSAVYTLPAGALADLSNDPDVEYVALDRPVAATVDYANPAINASIARQYGWDGTGVTVAVIDSGIMDSHPDLRTSAGASRVVYAESFNLTEGNDVFDRHGHGTHVASILGGDASQSTGSQYTRTFWGTAPKVRFVNLKVLGRDGTGTDSMVIAAIQRAIALKNTYNIKIINLSLGRPVMESYTLDPLCQAVEQAWKAGIVVVVAAGNEGRNNSRATSGYGTITSPGNDPYVITVGAMKDVKTTSRGDDQMASYSSKGPTLFDHVAKPDLVAPGNKIISALPTGLALTNTYPGNKVANGYYISGGTSQGSDYYFELSGTSMATPMVAGAAALLLQKQPGLKPDQIKAILMKTATKNFPATSVATDPTTGQVYTVTYDLFTVGAGYLDVWAALNNNDTISATKTALSPSVAYSSSLKKVVLTNGSNIVWGDTGLALNIVWGDNIVWGDNIVWGDNIVWGDSTMSGFNIVWGDNIVWGDGTVSGEVIAIAIKGEQ
;
A
#
# COMPACT_ATOMS: atom_id res chain seq x y z
N MET A 1 2.32 -79.89 8.36
CA MET A 1 2.47 -79.00 7.21
C MET A 1 2.77 -77.60 7.76
N HIS A 2 4.03 -77.16 7.67
CA HIS A 2 4.57 -76.00 8.38
C HIS A 2 4.33 -74.76 7.55
N ILE A 3 3.68 -73.77 8.11
CA ILE A 3 3.56 -72.41 7.53
C ILE A 3 4.54 -71.52 8.28
N ARG A 4 5.61 -71.09 7.58
CA ARG A 4 6.60 -70.11 8.05
C ARG A 4 5.99 -68.69 7.99
N LYS A 5 5.93 -68.02 9.13
CA LYS A 5 5.65 -66.60 9.24
C LYS A 5 6.93 -65.82 8.97
N THR A 6 6.99 -65.06 7.88
CA THR A 6 8.07 -64.10 7.60
C THR A 6 7.68 -62.76 8.21
N ALA A 7 8.37 -62.32 9.23
CA ALA A 7 8.20 -60.98 9.82
C ALA A 7 9.00 -59.99 9.00
N LEU A 8 8.31 -58.99 8.44
CA LEU A 8 8.90 -57.84 7.73
C LEU A 8 9.20 -56.75 8.75
N LEU A 9 10.51 -56.54 9.01
CA LEU A 9 11.00 -55.52 9.90
C LEU A 9 10.99 -54.17 9.15
N PHE A 10 10.04 -53.28 9.48
CA PHE A 10 10.08 -51.87 9.03
C PHE A 10 11.11 -51.10 9.88
N LEU A 11 12.23 -50.73 9.26
CA LEU A 11 13.20 -49.83 9.87
C LEU A 11 12.60 -48.41 9.78
N LEU A 12 12.09 -47.90 10.89
CA LEU A 12 11.69 -46.51 11.04
C LEU A 12 12.97 -45.68 11.20
N ALA A 13 13.41 -45.02 10.16
CA ALA A 13 14.46 -44.02 10.23
C ALA A 13 13.90 -42.78 10.97
N ALA A 14 14.08 -42.76 12.28
CA ALA A 14 13.85 -41.57 13.08
C ALA A 14 14.88 -40.50 12.66
N THR A 15 14.46 -39.50 11.91
CA THR A 15 15.21 -38.26 11.77
C THR A 15 15.27 -37.61 13.16
N LEU A 16 16.41 -37.76 13.83
CA LEU A 16 16.71 -37.00 15.02
C LEU A 16 16.78 -35.53 14.63
N GLY A 17 15.63 -34.83 14.74
CA GLY A 17 15.61 -33.39 14.76
C GLY A 17 16.39 -32.94 15.99
N PHE A 18 17.59 -32.38 15.76
CA PHE A 18 18.33 -31.71 16.81
C PHE A 18 17.44 -30.62 17.40
N PRO A 19 17.26 -30.51 18.73
CA PRO A 19 16.57 -29.39 19.32
C PRO A 19 17.30 -28.12 18.89
N ALA A 20 16.57 -27.17 18.32
CA ALA A 20 17.12 -25.87 17.94
C ALA A 20 17.82 -25.29 19.17
N SER A 21 19.12 -25.07 19.08
CA SER A 21 19.91 -24.51 20.18
C SER A 21 19.33 -23.14 20.52
N HIS A 22 18.92 -22.91 21.77
CA HIS A 22 18.43 -21.63 22.25
C HIS A 22 19.45 -20.48 22.12
N LYS A 23 20.71 -20.79 21.77
CA LYS A 23 21.81 -19.84 21.66
C LYS A 23 21.97 -19.21 20.26
N VAL A 24 21.27 -19.68 19.23
CA VAL A 24 21.38 -19.16 17.85
C VAL A 24 20.07 -18.56 17.42
N SER A 25 20.12 -17.35 16.84
CA SER A 25 18.93 -16.65 16.36
C SER A 25 18.23 -17.41 15.22
N ARG A 26 16.90 -17.32 15.17
CA ARG A 26 16.06 -18.10 14.25
C ARG A 26 16.36 -17.85 12.78
N ASP A 27 16.79 -16.64 12.42
CA ASP A 27 17.14 -16.24 11.05
C ASP A 27 18.48 -16.83 10.56
N LEU A 28 19.23 -17.47 11.42
CA LEU A 28 20.40 -18.28 11.07
C LEU A 28 20.06 -19.78 10.90
N THR A 29 18.82 -20.17 11.14
CA THR A 29 18.38 -21.56 11.02
C THR A 29 18.13 -21.91 9.55
N GLY A 30 18.71 -23.01 9.08
CA GLY A 30 18.53 -23.49 7.69
C GLY A 30 19.41 -22.78 6.65
N VAL A 31 20.33 -21.93 7.06
CA VAL A 31 21.35 -21.35 6.16
C VAL A 31 22.31 -22.46 5.70
N PRO A 32 22.64 -22.55 4.39
CA PRO A 32 23.61 -23.54 3.89
C PRO A 32 24.95 -23.47 4.62
N PRO A 33 25.56 -24.60 5.00
CA PRO A 33 26.77 -24.62 5.84
C PRO A 33 27.99 -23.88 5.26
N ASP A 34 28.11 -23.82 3.96
CA ASP A 34 29.17 -23.14 3.19
C ASP A 34 28.93 -21.63 2.99
N GLN A 35 27.71 -21.19 3.23
CA GLN A 35 27.36 -19.77 3.10
C GLN A 35 28.05 -18.93 4.18
N GLN A 36 28.72 -17.85 3.75
CA GLN A 36 29.31 -16.87 4.67
C GLN A 36 28.22 -15.99 5.30
N VAL A 37 28.20 -15.95 6.63
CA VAL A 37 27.28 -15.11 7.42
C VAL A 37 28.08 -14.14 8.30
N SER A 38 27.55 -12.92 8.45
CA SER A 38 28.05 -11.95 9.43
C SER A 38 27.25 -12.11 10.72
N VAL A 39 27.90 -12.41 11.83
CA VAL A 39 27.24 -12.66 13.10
C VAL A 39 27.84 -11.84 14.24
N ILE A 40 26.99 -11.47 15.20
CA ILE A 40 27.37 -10.93 16.50
C ILE A 40 27.37 -12.10 17.47
N VAL A 41 28.55 -12.46 17.97
CA VAL A 41 28.70 -13.48 19.01
C VAL A 41 28.82 -12.79 20.36
N ARG A 42 27.84 -12.99 21.23
CA ARG A 42 27.82 -12.53 22.61
C ARG A 42 28.41 -13.58 23.52
N TYR A 43 29.38 -13.18 24.31
CA TYR A 43 30.08 -14.04 25.26
C TYR A 43 29.61 -13.77 26.68
N THR A 44 29.81 -14.75 27.59
CA THR A 44 29.50 -14.63 29.02
C THR A 44 30.36 -13.57 29.73
N ARG A 45 31.47 -13.16 29.11
CA ARG A 45 32.40 -12.10 29.53
C ARG A 45 33.04 -11.45 28.31
N GLN A 46 33.86 -10.41 28.52
CA GLN A 46 34.57 -9.74 27.43
C GLN A 46 35.34 -10.75 26.57
N PRO A 47 35.25 -10.68 25.23
CA PRO A 47 35.99 -11.55 24.34
C PRO A 47 37.49 -11.25 24.42
N GLU A 48 38.29 -12.31 24.61
CA GLU A 48 39.75 -12.28 24.71
C GLU A 48 40.38 -12.88 23.44
N ALA A 49 41.71 -12.76 23.31
CA ALA A 49 42.47 -13.29 22.16
C ALA A 49 42.19 -14.77 21.89
N ARG A 50 41.97 -15.59 22.93
CA ARG A 50 41.62 -17.02 22.80
C ARG A 50 40.29 -17.26 22.08
N HIS A 51 39.30 -16.39 22.29
CA HIS A 51 38.01 -16.49 21.63
C HIS A 51 38.15 -16.14 20.14
N HIS A 52 38.93 -15.10 19.82
CA HIS A 52 39.22 -14.74 18.43
C HIS A 52 40.03 -15.83 17.69
N ALA A 53 41.00 -16.45 18.36
CA ALA A 53 41.78 -17.57 17.80
C ALA A 53 40.86 -18.76 17.47
N LYS A 54 39.94 -19.11 18.41
CA LYS A 54 38.95 -20.19 18.18
C LYS A 54 38.07 -19.90 16.95
N MET A 55 37.60 -18.68 16.81
CA MET A 55 36.80 -18.27 15.64
C MET A 55 37.59 -18.37 14.34
N THR A 56 38.88 -17.97 14.35
CA THR A 56 39.75 -18.09 13.18
C THR A 56 39.94 -19.55 12.76
N HIS A 57 40.10 -20.47 13.73
CA HIS A 57 40.18 -21.91 13.47
C HIS A 57 38.92 -22.49 12.80
N GLN A 58 37.75 -21.88 13.04
CA GLN A 58 36.48 -22.27 12.45
C GLN A 58 36.20 -21.52 11.11
N GLY A 59 37.21 -20.90 10.51
CA GLY A 59 37.08 -20.15 9.28
C GLY A 59 36.47 -18.76 9.43
N GLY A 60 36.34 -18.30 10.69
CA GLY A 60 35.78 -16.97 11.00
C GLY A 60 36.83 -15.87 10.91
N LYS A 61 36.41 -14.70 10.47
CA LYS A 61 37.22 -13.48 10.42
C LYS A 61 36.60 -12.42 11.33
N LEU A 62 37.37 -11.97 12.34
CA LEU A 62 36.98 -10.86 13.22
C LEU A 62 36.80 -9.58 12.41
N LYS A 63 35.65 -8.92 12.56
CA LYS A 63 35.36 -7.59 11.99
C LYS A 63 35.51 -6.47 13.03
N ARG A 64 34.96 -6.68 14.23
CA ARG A 64 34.90 -5.66 15.29
C ARG A 64 34.65 -6.32 16.66
N THR A 65 35.19 -5.74 17.71
CA THR A 65 34.84 -6.06 19.11
C THR A 65 33.79 -5.02 19.58
N LEU A 66 32.78 -5.50 20.34
CA LEU A 66 31.68 -4.70 20.90
C LEU A 66 31.72 -4.82 22.42
N GLU A 67 32.64 -4.08 23.07
CA GLU A 67 32.94 -4.19 24.49
C GLU A 67 31.72 -3.94 25.39
N LEU A 68 30.87 -2.97 25.02
CA LEU A 68 29.68 -2.59 25.79
C LEU A 68 28.72 -3.76 26.06
N VAL A 69 28.71 -4.76 25.17
CA VAL A 69 27.77 -5.89 25.22
C VAL A 69 28.49 -7.25 25.25
N ASN A 70 29.76 -7.28 25.66
CA ASN A 70 30.58 -8.48 25.72
C ASN A 70 30.59 -9.30 24.42
N SER A 71 30.64 -8.65 23.28
CA SER A 71 30.42 -9.28 21.98
C SER A 71 31.55 -8.98 21.00
N ALA A 72 31.60 -9.77 19.93
CA ALA A 72 32.40 -9.47 18.76
C ALA A 72 31.66 -9.89 17.48
N VAL A 73 31.94 -9.15 16.41
CA VAL A 73 31.36 -9.39 15.08
C VAL A 73 32.33 -10.19 14.24
N TYR A 74 31.87 -11.30 13.68
CA TYR A 74 32.65 -12.15 12.78
C TYR A 74 31.92 -12.41 11.46
N THR A 75 32.69 -12.60 10.39
CA THR A 75 32.19 -13.30 9.20
C THR A 75 32.71 -14.71 9.26
N LEU A 76 31.84 -15.73 9.12
CA LEU A 76 32.18 -17.12 9.21
C LEU A 76 31.23 -17.98 8.35
N PRO A 77 31.67 -19.23 7.99
CA PRO A 77 30.74 -20.17 7.35
C PRO A 77 29.61 -20.55 8.31
N ALA A 78 28.38 -20.66 7.81
CA ALA A 78 27.22 -21.00 8.66
C ALA A 78 27.36 -22.38 9.34
N GLY A 79 28.14 -23.29 8.79
CA GLY A 79 28.48 -24.58 9.42
C GLY A 79 29.14 -24.46 10.82
N ALA A 80 29.85 -23.36 11.10
CA ALA A 80 30.45 -23.08 12.39
C ALA A 80 29.43 -22.70 13.49
N LEU A 81 28.18 -22.39 13.13
CA LEU A 81 27.15 -22.02 14.12
C LEU A 81 26.81 -23.14 15.11
N ALA A 82 26.92 -24.40 14.68
CA ALA A 82 26.67 -25.54 15.54
C ALA A 82 27.72 -25.63 16.68
N ASP A 83 29.00 -25.42 16.37
CA ASP A 83 30.07 -25.41 17.35
C ASP A 83 29.94 -24.22 18.32
N LEU A 84 29.55 -23.05 17.80
CA LEU A 84 29.31 -21.88 18.64
C LEU A 84 28.15 -22.08 19.61
N SER A 85 27.10 -22.79 19.20
CA SER A 85 25.96 -23.06 20.06
C SER A 85 26.33 -23.98 21.24
N ASN A 86 27.35 -24.82 21.08
CA ASN A 86 27.85 -25.73 22.09
C ASN A 86 28.98 -25.14 22.96
N ASP A 87 29.47 -23.95 22.60
CA ASP A 87 30.53 -23.29 23.34
C ASP A 87 30.01 -22.72 24.68
N PRO A 88 30.59 -23.11 25.83
CA PRO A 88 30.17 -22.60 27.14
C PRO A 88 30.46 -21.10 27.33
N ASP A 89 31.48 -20.55 26.64
CA ASP A 89 31.80 -19.13 26.71
C ASP A 89 30.84 -18.27 25.83
N VAL A 90 30.08 -18.89 24.91
CA VAL A 90 29.11 -18.22 24.05
C VAL A 90 27.73 -18.20 24.74
N GLU A 91 27.19 -17.01 24.92
CA GLU A 91 25.86 -16.81 25.48
C GLU A 91 24.79 -16.82 24.37
N TYR A 92 25.04 -16.09 23.25
CA TYR A 92 24.11 -15.99 22.13
C TYR A 92 24.84 -15.64 20.82
N VAL A 93 24.28 -16.09 19.69
CA VAL A 93 24.75 -15.78 18.35
C VAL A 93 23.59 -15.16 17.58
N ALA A 94 23.70 -13.89 17.19
CA ALA A 94 22.73 -13.17 16.38
C ALA A 94 23.31 -12.90 14.98
N LEU A 95 22.45 -12.84 13.98
CA LEU A 95 22.82 -12.27 12.68
C LEU A 95 23.21 -10.79 12.89
N ASP A 96 24.30 -10.34 12.28
CA ASP A 96 24.65 -8.91 12.19
C ASP A 96 23.73 -8.26 11.15
N ARG A 97 22.53 -7.88 11.61
CA ARG A 97 21.47 -7.38 10.75
C ARG A 97 21.80 -5.98 10.29
N PRO A 98 21.55 -5.65 9.01
CA PRO A 98 21.67 -4.27 8.56
C PRO A 98 20.67 -3.39 9.35
N VAL A 99 21.19 -2.36 9.98
CA VAL A 99 20.39 -1.29 10.57
C VAL A 99 20.32 -0.20 9.50
N ALA A 100 19.17 -0.07 8.84
CA ALA A 100 18.93 1.02 7.93
C ALA A 100 18.55 2.28 8.71
N ALA A 101 18.92 3.47 8.18
CA ALA A 101 18.31 4.75 8.58
C ALA A 101 16.78 4.58 8.52
N THR A 102 16.06 5.21 9.45
CA THR A 102 14.61 5.06 9.57
C THR A 102 13.94 5.45 8.26
N VAL A 103 13.41 4.48 7.54
CA VAL A 103 12.60 4.68 6.33
C VAL A 103 11.32 5.39 6.75
N ASP A 104 10.75 6.21 5.87
CA ASP A 104 9.38 6.70 6.04
C ASP A 104 8.44 5.54 6.44
N TYR A 105 7.44 5.83 7.24
CA TYR A 105 6.61 4.81 7.90
C TYR A 105 5.68 4.06 6.93
N ALA A 106 5.20 4.75 5.90
CA ALA A 106 4.17 4.24 5.00
C ALA A 106 4.61 2.98 4.20
N ASN A 107 5.80 3.00 3.60
CA ASN A 107 6.32 1.85 2.84
C ASN A 107 6.63 0.61 3.72
N PRO A 108 7.22 0.75 4.92
CA PRO A 108 7.30 -0.34 5.88
C PRO A 108 5.94 -0.91 6.29
N ALA A 109 4.95 -0.07 6.59
CA ALA A 109 3.61 -0.49 7.00
C ALA A 109 2.94 -1.41 5.98
N ILE A 110 3.17 -1.18 4.68
CA ILE A 110 2.67 -2.04 3.59
C ILE A 110 3.66 -3.13 3.14
N ASN A 111 4.80 -3.32 3.84
CA ASN A 111 5.86 -4.27 3.48
C ASN A 111 6.53 -4.03 2.10
N ALA A 112 6.42 -2.84 1.52
CA ALA A 112 7.06 -2.50 0.25
C ALA A 112 8.59 -2.41 0.38
N SER A 113 9.09 -2.03 1.56
CA SER A 113 10.52 -1.99 1.84
C SER A 113 11.18 -3.38 1.73
N ILE A 114 10.46 -4.45 2.09
CA ILE A 114 10.93 -5.83 1.95
C ILE A 114 11.03 -6.18 0.46
N ALA A 115 9.99 -5.87 -0.33
CA ALA A 115 9.98 -6.15 -1.77
C ALA A 115 11.22 -5.59 -2.48
N ARG A 116 11.61 -4.36 -2.15
CA ARG A 116 12.79 -3.70 -2.72
C ARG A 116 14.10 -4.43 -2.36
N GLN A 117 14.23 -4.99 -1.16
CA GLN A 117 15.41 -5.78 -0.75
C GLN A 117 15.59 -7.02 -1.63
N TYR A 118 14.50 -7.56 -2.17
CA TYR A 118 14.51 -8.70 -3.09
C TYR A 118 14.54 -8.30 -4.57
N GLY A 119 14.78 -7.02 -4.89
CA GLY A 119 14.94 -6.53 -6.26
C GLY A 119 13.63 -6.19 -6.98
N TRP A 120 12.50 -6.21 -6.28
CA TRP A 120 11.23 -5.75 -6.83
C TRP A 120 11.12 -4.24 -6.65
N ASP A 121 11.28 -3.49 -7.75
CA ASP A 121 11.40 -2.03 -7.76
C ASP A 121 10.58 -1.34 -8.88
N GLY A 122 9.80 -2.11 -9.64
CA GLY A 122 8.96 -1.62 -10.74
C GLY A 122 9.68 -1.50 -12.08
N THR A 123 10.91 -2.00 -12.19
CA THR A 123 11.67 -1.99 -13.46
C THR A 123 10.86 -2.61 -14.60
N GLY A 124 10.82 -1.93 -15.74
CA GLY A 124 10.13 -2.39 -16.94
C GLY A 124 8.63 -2.03 -17.01
N VAL A 125 8.05 -1.47 -15.94
CA VAL A 125 6.64 -1.06 -15.90
C VAL A 125 6.50 0.44 -16.14
N THR A 126 5.51 0.83 -16.93
CA THR A 126 5.12 2.23 -17.15
C THR A 126 3.74 2.48 -16.56
N VAL A 127 3.62 3.57 -15.80
CA VAL A 127 2.37 4.01 -15.17
C VAL A 127 1.96 5.35 -15.75
N ALA A 128 0.72 5.47 -16.21
CA ALA A 128 0.13 6.76 -16.57
C ALA A 128 -0.43 7.42 -15.30
N VAL A 129 0.06 8.60 -14.99
CA VAL A 129 -0.45 9.47 -13.92
C VAL A 129 -1.33 10.53 -14.57
N ILE A 130 -2.63 10.48 -14.28
CA ILE A 130 -3.63 11.44 -14.77
C ILE A 130 -3.96 12.37 -13.60
N ASP A 131 -3.34 13.56 -13.59
CA ASP A 131 -3.34 14.47 -12.44
C ASP A 131 -3.03 15.92 -12.87
N SER A 132 -2.45 16.74 -11.99
CA SER A 132 -2.06 18.13 -12.26
C SER A 132 -0.74 18.29 -13.05
N GLY A 133 -0.13 17.20 -13.49
CA GLY A 133 1.17 17.18 -14.14
C GLY A 133 2.24 16.50 -13.30
N ILE A 134 3.46 16.41 -13.84
CA ILE A 134 4.64 15.91 -13.12
C ILE A 134 5.80 16.87 -13.34
N MET A 135 6.44 17.31 -12.25
CA MET A 135 7.69 18.06 -12.29
C MET A 135 8.87 17.09 -12.45
N ASP A 136 9.13 16.67 -13.67
CA ASP A 136 10.15 15.68 -14.02
C ASP A 136 11.60 16.14 -13.80
N SER A 137 11.80 17.43 -13.50
CA SER A 137 13.08 17.98 -13.06
C SER A 137 13.45 17.61 -11.63
N HIS A 138 12.48 17.16 -10.79
CA HIS A 138 12.77 16.72 -9.44
C HIS A 138 13.71 15.50 -9.46
N PRO A 139 14.83 15.52 -8.69
CA PRO A 139 15.84 14.46 -8.77
C PRO A 139 15.27 13.06 -8.49
N ASP A 140 14.34 12.91 -7.54
CA ASP A 140 13.70 11.62 -7.21
C ASP A 140 12.87 11.01 -8.35
N LEU A 141 12.57 11.78 -9.39
CA LEU A 141 11.82 11.32 -10.58
C LEU A 141 12.73 11.12 -11.81
N ARG A 142 14.05 11.12 -11.59
CA ARG A 142 15.06 10.92 -12.63
C ARG A 142 15.79 9.58 -12.44
N THR A 143 16.51 9.17 -13.46
CA THR A 143 17.44 8.04 -13.35
C THR A 143 18.73 8.50 -12.66
N SER A 144 19.54 7.56 -12.18
CA SER A 144 20.87 7.86 -11.62
C SER A 144 21.80 8.57 -12.60
N ALA A 145 21.55 8.45 -13.91
CA ALA A 145 22.25 9.20 -14.95
C ALA A 145 21.65 10.59 -15.20
N GLY A 146 20.65 11.01 -14.42
CA GLY A 146 20.00 12.30 -14.54
C GLY A 146 18.98 12.44 -15.66
N ALA A 147 18.60 11.36 -16.37
CA ALA A 147 17.54 11.40 -17.37
C ALA A 147 16.15 11.34 -16.73
N SER A 148 15.16 12.03 -17.30
CA SER A 148 13.77 11.96 -16.85
C SER A 148 13.21 10.55 -16.98
N ARG A 149 12.42 10.11 -15.98
CA ARG A 149 11.63 8.87 -16.06
C ARG A 149 10.23 9.11 -16.63
N VAL A 150 9.87 10.35 -16.94
CA VAL A 150 8.67 10.68 -17.71
C VAL A 150 8.99 10.46 -19.18
N VAL A 151 8.41 9.42 -19.78
CA VAL A 151 8.69 9.00 -21.17
C VAL A 151 7.74 9.63 -22.18
N TYR A 152 6.62 10.20 -21.71
CA TYR A 152 5.66 10.96 -22.49
C TYR A 152 4.90 11.94 -21.59
N ALA A 153 4.58 13.11 -22.12
CA ALA A 153 3.77 14.10 -21.42
C ALA A 153 2.81 14.80 -22.39
N GLU A 154 1.55 14.99 -21.97
CA GLU A 154 0.52 15.72 -22.70
C GLU A 154 -0.44 16.43 -21.74
N SER A 155 -0.90 17.63 -22.11
CA SER A 155 -1.88 18.39 -21.35
C SER A 155 -3.25 18.33 -22.04
N PHE A 156 -4.28 18.02 -21.26
CA PHE A 156 -5.68 18.07 -21.65
C PHE A 156 -6.39 19.29 -21.02
N ASN A 157 -5.68 20.03 -20.15
CA ASN A 157 -6.20 21.26 -19.58
C ASN A 157 -5.96 22.44 -20.55
N LEU A 158 -6.92 22.66 -21.41
CA LEU A 158 -6.84 23.70 -22.46
C LEU A 158 -6.80 25.13 -21.90
N THR A 159 -7.17 25.35 -20.64
CA THR A 159 -7.11 26.68 -20.02
C THR A 159 -5.68 27.12 -19.74
N GLU A 160 -4.75 26.17 -19.59
CA GLU A 160 -3.31 26.41 -19.40
C GLU A 160 -2.49 26.10 -20.68
N GLY A 161 -3.15 25.91 -21.81
CA GLY A 161 -2.51 25.57 -23.09
C GLY A 161 -1.86 24.20 -23.07
N ASN A 162 -0.68 24.11 -23.72
CA ASN A 162 0.08 22.85 -23.81
C ASN A 162 1.08 22.66 -22.64
N ASP A 163 0.91 23.39 -21.52
CA ASP A 163 1.81 23.26 -20.37
C ASP A 163 1.60 21.92 -19.66
N VAL A 164 2.58 21.04 -19.78
CA VAL A 164 2.56 19.71 -19.17
C VAL A 164 3.14 19.68 -17.76
N PHE A 165 3.78 20.79 -17.32
CA PHE A 165 4.38 20.88 -16.01
C PHE A 165 3.30 20.93 -14.92
N ASP A 166 3.63 20.34 -13.78
CA ASP A 166 2.82 20.46 -12.58
C ASP A 166 2.93 21.88 -12.02
N ARG A 167 1.85 22.65 -12.09
CA ARG A 167 1.77 23.99 -11.50
C ARG A 167 1.08 23.99 -10.14
N HIS A 168 0.35 22.92 -9.83
CA HIS A 168 -0.32 22.73 -8.55
C HIS A 168 0.59 22.08 -7.51
N GLY A 169 1.18 20.94 -7.84
CA GLY A 169 2.05 20.14 -7.00
C GLY A 169 1.51 18.76 -6.62
N HIS A 170 0.21 18.54 -6.77
CA HIS A 170 -0.42 17.28 -6.37
C HIS A 170 0.09 16.09 -7.19
N GLY A 171 0.13 16.20 -8.52
CA GLY A 171 0.56 15.11 -9.40
C GLY A 171 2.03 14.72 -9.23
N THR A 172 2.91 15.69 -8.93
CA THR A 172 4.32 15.40 -8.61
C THR A 172 4.44 14.61 -7.30
N HIS A 173 3.68 15.01 -6.28
CA HIS A 173 3.65 14.33 -4.99
C HIS A 173 3.14 12.89 -5.17
N VAL A 174 2.04 12.68 -5.89
CA VAL A 174 1.46 11.38 -6.23
C VAL A 174 2.46 10.51 -7.02
N ALA A 175 3.10 11.05 -8.06
CA ALA A 175 4.07 10.32 -8.86
C ALA A 175 5.27 9.86 -8.02
N SER A 176 5.70 10.66 -7.04
CA SER A 176 6.80 10.28 -6.18
C SER A 176 6.43 9.27 -5.10
N ILE A 177 5.20 9.28 -4.55
CA ILE A 177 4.70 8.19 -3.70
C ILE A 177 4.72 6.86 -4.47
N LEU A 178 4.31 6.89 -5.73
CA LEU A 178 4.31 5.71 -6.59
C LEU A 178 5.73 5.24 -6.90
N GLY A 179 6.60 6.15 -7.31
CA GLY A 179 7.87 5.75 -7.91
C GLY A 179 9.07 6.69 -7.67
N GLY A 180 9.09 7.50 -6.63
CA GLY A 180 10.28 8.29 -6.24
C GLY A 180 11.45 7.39 -5.86
N ASP A 181 12.67 7.71 -6.33
CA ASP A 181 13.88 6.93 -6.03
C ASP A 181 14.64 7.42 -4.79
N ALA A 182 14.08 8.38 -4.08
CA ALA A 182 14.60 8.95 -2.84
C ALA A 182 16.03 9.50 -2.94
N SER A 183 16.47 9.92 -4.13
CA SER A 183 17.85 10.41 -4.34
C SER A 183 18.18 11.64 -3.46
N GLN A 184 17.16 12.44 -3.08
CA GLN A 184 17.30 13.60 -2.20
C GLN A 184 17.15 13.28 -0.70
N SER A 185 17.04 11.99 -0.34
CA SER A 185 16.97 11.54 1.06
C SER A 185 17.75 10.24 1.32
N THR A 186 18.65 9.86 0.41
CA THR A 186 19.51 8.66 0.54
C THR A 186 20.98 9.05 0.64
N GLY A 187 21.70 8.45 1.60
CA GLY A 187 23.13 8.68 1.83
C GLY A 187 23.42 8.91 3.32
N SER A 188 24.70 8.97 3.69
CA SER A 188 25.15 9.04 5.09
C SER A 188 24.73 10.31 5.84
N GLN A 189 24.37 11.36 5.11
CA GLN A 189 23.87 12.62 5.68
C GLN A 189 22.39 12.60 6.04
N TYR A 190 21.65 11.57 5.61
CA TYR A 190 20.22 11.48 5.83
C TYR A 190 19.89 10.49 6.95
N THR A 191 18.95 10.88 7.81
CA THR A 191 18.42 10.06 8.90
C THR A 191 17.13 9.36 8.53
N ARG A 192 16.47 9.79 7.45
CA ARG A 192 15.22 9.20 6.89
C ARG A 192 15.28 9.21 5.38
N THR A 193 14.59 8.26 4.75
CA THR A 193 14.57 8.08 3.30
C THR A 193 13.14 7.91 2.80
N PHE A 194 12.74 8.72 1.81
CA PHE A 194 11.37 8.78 1.29
C PHE A 194 11.25 8.07 -0.07
N TRP A 195 11.29 6.76 -0.04
CA TRP A 195 11.13 5.92 -1.23
C TRP A 195 9.68 5.91 -1.73
N GLY A 196 9.49 5.89 -3.04
CA GLY A 196 8.24 5.43 -3.64
C GLY A 196 8.10 3.91 -3.54
N THR A 197 6.86 3.42 -3.71
CA THR A 197 6.55 1.99 -3.62
C THR A 197 7.26 1.17 -4.71
N ALA A 198 7.36 1.72 -5.93
CA ALA A 198 8.00 1.10 -7.09
C ALA A 198 9.00 2.07 -7.74
N PRO A 199 10.19 2.29 -7.14
CA PRO A 199 11.08 3.42 -7.43
C PRO A 199 11.73 3.42 -8.82
N LYS A 200 11.53 2.41 -9.66
CA LYS A 200 12.07 2.36 -11.03
C LYS A 200 11.03 2.29 -12.13
N VAL A 201 9.76 2.53 -11.82
CA VAL A 201 8.75 2.70 -12.88
C VAL A 201 9.06 3.88 -13.77
N ARG A 202 8.57 3.83 -15.00
CA ARG A 202 8.52 4.97 -15.91
C ARG A 202 7.13 5.60 -15.85
N PHE A 203 7.04 6.88 -16.17
CA PHE A 203 5.79 7.64 -16.11
C PHE A 203 5.35 8.11 -17.49
N VAL A 204 4.04 8.07 -17.71
CA VAL A 204 3.35 8.85 -18.73
C VAL A 204 2.56 9.92 -17.98
N ASN A 205 2.89 11.19 -18.22
CA ASN A 205 2.28 12.34 -17.57
C ASN A 205 1.11 12.85 -18.44
N LEU A 206 -0.11 12.71 -17.95
CA LEU A 206 -1.33 13.19 -18.63
C LEU A 206 -2.02 14.24 -17.73
N LYS A 207 -1.70 15.49 -17.98
CA LYS A 207 -2.18 16.58 -17.16
C LYS A 207 -3.63 16.92 -17.48
N VAL A 208 -4.49 16.85 -16.45
CA VAL A 208 -5.92 17.19 -16.52
C VAL A 208 -6.32 18.28 -15.54
N LEU A 209 -5.59 18.40 -14.39
CA LEU A 209 -5.86 19.40 -13.38
C LEU A 209 -4.99 20.64 -13.59
N GLY A 210 -5.59 21.81 -13.44
CA GLY A 210 -4.92 23.10 -13.53
C GLY A 210 -4.14 23.45 -12.25
N ARG A 211 -3.59 24.69 -12.24
CA ARG A 211 -2.86 25.26 -11.10
C ARG A 211 -3.71 25.34 -9.82
N ASP A 212 -5.01 25.45 -9.97
CA ASP A 212 -5.99 25.45 -8.87
C ASP A 212 -6.37 24.04 -8.38
N GLY A 213 -5.84 22.99 -9.02
CA GLY A 213 -6.15 21.59 -8.69
C GLY A 213 -7.48 21.11 -9.27
N THR A 214 -8.11 21.86 -10.17
CA THR A 214 -9.40 21.50 -10.77
C THR A 214 -9.28 21.07 -12.22
N GLY A 215 -10.24 20.27 -12.69
CA GLY A 215 -10.36 19.78 -14.06
C GLY A 215 -11.80 19.41 -14.38
N THR A 216 -12.02 18.78 -15.52
CA THR A 216 -13.36 18.33 -15.95
C THR A 216 -13.33 16.86 -16.35
N ASP A 217 -14.50 16.21 -16.31
CA ASP A 217 -14.66 14.81 -16.77
C ASP A 217 -14.13 14.62 -18.19
N SER A 218 -14.43 15.55 -19.09
CA SER A 218 -13.99 15.46 -20.48
C SER A 218 -12.47 15.46 -20.64
N MET A 219 -11.74 16.20 -19.80
CA MET A 219 -10.27 16.19 -19.77
C MET A 219 -9.75 14.83 -19.30
N VAL A 220 -10.35 14.28 -18.23
CA VAL A 220 -9.96 12.97 -17.68
C VAL A 220 -10.26 11.84 -18.68
N ILE A 221 -11.44 11.86 -19.31
CA ILE A 221 -11.84 10.89 -20.34
C ILE A 221 -10.86 10.94 -21.53
N ALA A 222 -10.51 12.13 -22.00
CA ALA A 222 -9.55 12.29 -23.10
C ALA A 222 -8.15 11.76 -22.71
N ALA A 223 -7.73 12.00 -21.49
CA ALA A 223 -6.46 11.46 -20.97
C ALA A 223 -6.47 9.92 -20.87
N ILE A 224 -7.57 9.33 -20.40
CA ILE A 224 -7.74 7.86 -20.37
C ILE A 224 -7.71 7.29 -21.80
N GLN A 225 -8.41 7.90 -22.74
CA GLN A 225 -8.39 7.51 -24.15
C GLN A 225 -6.96 7.56 -24.71
N ARG A 226 -6.20 8.61 -24.38
CA ARG A 226 -4.79 8.74 -24.78
C ARG A 226 -3.92 7.64 -24.15
N ALA A 227 -4.10 7.32 -22.88
CA ALA A 227 -3.37 6.23 -22.23
C ALA A 227 -3.62 4.88 -22.92
N ILE A 228 -4.87 4.59 -23.31
CA ILE A 228 -5.23 3.39 -24.08
C ILE A 228 -4.52 3.38 -25.45
N ALA A 229 -4.57 4.50 -26.18
CA ALA A 229 -3.94 4.64 -27.49
C ALA A 229 -2.41 4.44 -27.44
N LEU A 230 -1.77 4.94 -26.39
CA LEU A 230 -0.33 4.86 -26.17
C LEU A 230 0.15 3.60 -25.46
N LYS A 231 -0.79 2.73 -25.05
CA LYS A 231 -0.50 1.54 -24.23
C LYS A 231 0.66 0.71 -24.77
N ASN A 232 0.62 0.37 -26.04
CA ASN A 232 1.65 -0.48 -26.66
C ASN A 232 2.96 0.28 -26.94
N THR A 233 2.88 1.57 -27.28
CA THR A 233 4.05 2.42 -27.57
C THR A 233 4.95 2.61 -26.35
N TYR A 234 4.35 2.85 -25.19
CA TYR A 234 5.09 3.11 -23.95
C TYR A 234 4.98 1.99 -22.92
N ASN A 235 4.36 0.85 -23.27
CA ASN A 235 4.11 -0.29 -22.38
C ASN A 235 3.36 0.15 -21.09
N ILE A 236 2.28 0.97 -21.26
CA ILE A 236 1.47 1.42 -20.14
C ILE A 236 0.70 0.24 -19.58
N LYS A 237 0.90 -0.06 -18.31
CA LYS A 237 0.27 -1.17 -17.60
C LYS A 237 -0.74 -0.73 -16.56
N ILE A 238 -0.59 0.49 -16.05
CA ILE A 238 -1.37 1.02 -14.93
C ILE A 238 -1.74 2.47 -15.22
N ILE A 239 -2.95 2.85 -14.84
CA ILE A 239 -3.41 4.24 -14.71
C ILE A 239 -3.62 4.52 -13.23
N ASN A 240 -3.04 5.60 -12.71
CA ASN A 240 -3.29 6.14 -11.38
C ASN A 240 -4.19 7.37 -11.50
N LEU A 241 -5.34 7.34 -10.81
CA LEU A 241 -6.33 8.42 -10.72
C LEU A 241 -6.50 8.85 -9.27
N SER A 242 -5.66 9.77 -8.81
CA SER A 242 -5.76 10.36 -7.47
C SER A 242 -6.72 11.55 -7.46
N LEU A 243 -7.88 11.41 -8.11
CA LEU A 243 -8.90 12.42 -8.29
C LEU A 243 -10.30 11.80 -8.25
N GLY A 244 -11.31 12.62 -8.11
CA GLY A 244 -12.70 12.19 -8.17
C GLY A 244 -13.67 13.37 -7.99
N ARG A 245 -14.95 13.09 -8.21
CA ARG A 245 -16.06 14.01 -8.00
C ARG A 245 -17.25 13.30 -7.36
N PRO A 246 -18.23 14.02 -6.80
CA PRO A 246 -19.46 13.38 -6.31
C PRO A 246 -20.14 12.52 -7.36
N VAL A 247 -20.73 11.40 -6.93
CA VAL A 247 -21.51 10.51 -7.79
C VAL A 247 -22.88 11.14 -8.04
N MET A 248 -23.23 11.33 -9.32
CA MET A 248 -24.47 11.98 -9.75
C MET A 248 -25.44 11.01 -10.42
N GLU A 249 -24.94 9.82 -10.82
CA GLU A 249 -25.67 8.81 -11.58
C GLU A 249 -25.05 7.42 -11.38
N SER A 250 -25.75 6.37 -11.84
CA SER A 250 -25.20 5.02 -11.87
C SER A 250 -23.90 4.97 -12.69
N TYR A 251 -22.92 4.15 -12.23
CA TYR A 251 -21.68 3.93 -12.98
C TYR A 251 -21.95 3.45 -14.43
N THR A 252 -23.08 2.77 -14.67
CA THR A 252 -23.46 2.29 -15.99
C THR A 252 -23.83 3.43 -16.96
N LEU A 253 -24.14 4.61 -16.45
CA LEU A 253 -24.49 5.80 -17.22
C LEU A 253 -23.40 6.86 -17.19
N ASP A 254 -22.54 6.87 -16.15
CA ASP A 254 -21.49 7.86 -15.95
C ASP A 254 -20.39 7.72 -17.02
N PRO A 255 -20.18 8.72 -17.89
CA PRO A 255 -19.18 8.64 -18.96
C PRO A 255 -17.75 8.45 -18.43
N LEU A 256 -17.43 8.96 -17.22
CA LEU A 256 -16.11 8.80 -16.61
C LEU A 256 -15.90 7.35 -16.15
N CYS A 257 -16.92 6.72 -15.54
CA CYS A 257 -16.90 5.29 -15.22
C CYS A 257 -16.77 4.44 -16.48
N GLN A 258 -17.51 4.76 -17.54
CA GLN A 258 -17.38 4.06 -18.83
C GLN A 258 -15.96 4.15 -19.41
N ALA A 259 -15.28 5.29 -19.24
CA ALA A 259 -13.90 5.45 -19.72
C ALA A 259 -12.91 4.58 -18.93
N VAL A 260 -13.02 4.50 -17.60
CA VAL A 260 -12.14 3.63 -16.77
C VAL A 260 -12.40 2.15 -17.04
N GLU A 261 -13.65 1.74 -17.30
CA GLU A 261 -13.97 0.38 -17.76
C GLU A 261 -13.27 0.06 -19.09
N GLN A 262 -13.28 0.96 -20.05
CA GLN A 262 -12.59 0.72 -21.33
C GLN A 262 -11.09 0.53 -21.15
N ALA A 263 -10.45 1.30 -20.25
CA ALA A 263 -9.04 1.10 -19.92
C ALA A 263 -8.80 -0.28 -19.28
N TRP A 264 -9.67 -0.69 -18.35
CA TRP A 264 -9.61 -2.01 -17.72
C TRP A 264 -9.77 -3.15 -18.74
N LYS A 265 -10.78 -3.05 -19.61
CA LYS A 265 -11.03 -4.01 -20.69
C LYS A 265 -9.89 -4.04 -21.73
N ALA A 266 -9.20 -2.91 -21.91
CA ALA A 266 -7.97 -2.84 -22.70
C ALA A 266 -6.77 -3.51 -22.01
N GLY A 267 -6.90 -3.99 -20.79
CA GLY A 267 -5.86 -4.67 -20.01
C GLY A 267 -4.91 -3.70 -19.29
N ILE A 268 -5.39 -2.52 -18.91
CA ILE A 268 -4.68 -1.56 -18.07
C ILE A 268 -5.31 -1.61 -16.68
N VAL A 269 -4.51 -1.79 -15.63
CA VAL A 269 -4.98 -1.68 -14.25
C VAL A 269 -5.33 -0.23 -13.95
N VAL A 270 -6.51 0.05 -13.45
CA VAL A 270 -6.93 1.40 -13.06
C VAL A 270 -7.09 1.46 -11.55
N VAL A 271 -6.32 2.34 -10.90
CA VAL A 271 -6.34 2.53 -9.45
C VAL A 271 -6.86 3.94 -9.16
N VAL A 272 -7.88 4.04 -8.31
CA VAL A 272 -8.65 5.27 -8.10
C VAL A 272 -8.79 5.58 -6.61
N ALA A 273 -8.73 6.87 -6.25
CA ALA A 273 -9.00 7.33 -4.89
C ALA A 273 -10.48 7.14 -4.51
N ALA A 274 -10.75 6.71 -3.28
CA ALA A 274 -12.12 6.55 -2.79
C ALA A 274 -12.86 7.88 -2.57
N GLY A 275 -12.11 8.97 -2.37
CA GLY A 275 -12.62 10.28 -1.97
C GLY A 275 -12.33 10.59 -0.50
N ASN A 276 -12.51 11.86 -0.10
CA ASN A 276 -12.16 12.36 1.24
C ASN A 276 -13.39 12.89 2.01
N GLU A 277 -14.56 12.32 1.75
CA GLU A 277 -15.87 12.76 2.26
C GLU A 277 -16.37 11.89 3.43
N GLY A 278 -15.50 11.06 4.04
CA GLY A 278 -15.90 10.12 5.09
C GLY A 278 -16.42 10.77 6.38
N ARG A 279 -16.22 12.08 6.56
CA ARG A 279 -16.77 12.89 7.65
C ARG A 279 -18.09 13.57 7.30
N ASN A 280 -18.47 13.56 6.04
CA ASN A 280 -19.67 14.21 5.55
C ASN A 280 -20.91 13.52 6.14
N ASN A 281 -21.58 14.20 7.04
CA ASN A 281 -22.80 13.73 7.70
C ASN A 281 -24.05 14.52 7.25
N SER A 282 -23.99 15.23 6.15
CA SER A 282 -25.12 16.01 5.63
C SER A 282 -26.36 15.16 5.38
N ARG A 283 -26.17 13.86 5.16
CA ARG A 283 -27.22 12.86 4.94
C ARG A 283 -27.53 12.01 6.20
N ALA A 284 -26.98 12.37 7.35
CA ALA A 284 -27.10 11.61 8.61
C ALA A 284 -26.62 10.14 8.50
N THR A 285 -25.54 9.90 7.73
CA THR A 285 -25.01 8.56 7.44
C THR A 285 -23.64 8.29 8.01
N SER A 286 -23.10 9.21 8.79
CA SER A 286 -21.73 9.09 9.33
C SER A 286 -20.67 8.86 8.25
N GLY A 287 -20.87 9.48 7.08
CA GLY A 287 -19.96 9.41 5.93
C GLY A 287 -20.10 8.17 5.04
N TYR A 288 -21.08 7.29 5.27
CA TYR A 288 -21.40 6.22 4.34
C TYR A 288 -22.09 6.78 3.07
N GLY A 289 -21.89 6.09 1.93
CA GLY A 289 -22.41 6.53 0.63
C GLY A 289 -21.63 7.69 0.03
N THR A 290 -20.36 7.88 0.36
CA THR A 290 -19.53 9.03 -0.07
C THR A 290 -18.41 8.67 -1.05
N ILE A 291 -18.33 7.43 -1.50
CA ILE A 291 -17.37 7.05 -2.57
C ILE A 291 -17.59 7.95 -3.79
N THR A 292 -16.51 8.49 -4.34
CA THR A 292 -16.55 9.42 -5.48
C THR A 292 -16.44 8.68 -6.83
N SER A 293 -16.94 9.30 -7.92
CA SER A 293 -16.68 8.85 -9.28
C SER A 293 -15.26 9.26 -9.70
N PRO A 294 -14.49 8.37 -10.43
CA PRO A 294 -14.91 7.06 -10.93
C PRO A 294 -14.58 5.89 -9.97
N GLY A 295 -14.27 6.15 -8.70
CA GLY A 295 -14.04 5.11 -7.69
C GLY A 295 -15.27 4.26 -7.36
N ASN A 296 -16.49 4.70 -7.74
CA ASN A 296 -17.73 3.93 -7.61
C ASN A 296 -17.86 2.80 -8.65
N ASP A 297 -17.01 2.76 -9.66
CA ASP A 297 -17.04 1.74 -10.70
C ASP A 297 -16.59 0.37 -10.16
N PRO A 298 -17.32 -0.75 -10.45
CA PRO A 298 -16.98 -2.07 -9.93
C PRO A 298 -15.69 -2.67 -10.50
N TYR A 299 -15.25 -2.26 -11.68
CA TYR A 299 -14.03 -2.79 -12.32
C TYR A 299 -12.77 -2.31 -11.60
N VAL A 300 -12.64 -1.00 -11.37
CA VAL A 300 -11.41 -0.37 -10.90
C VAL A 300 -11.03 -0.78 -9.47
N ILE A 301 -9.77 -0.56 -9.11
CA ILE A 301 -9.30 -0.72 -7.73
C ILE A 301 -9.47 0.61 -7.00
N THR A 302 -10.43 0.67 -6.10
CA THR A 302 -10.73 1.88 -5.31
C THR A 302 -10.04 1.81 -3.96
N VAL A 303 -9.31 2.86 -3.60
CA VAL A 303 -8.39 2.86 -2.46
C VAL A 303 -8.84 3.87 -1.39
N GLY A 304 -9.09 3.36 -0.19
CA GLY A 304 -9.30 4.17 1.02
C GLY A 304 -7.97 4.48 1.74
N ALA A 305 -8.00 5.39 2.72
CA ALA A 305 -6.83 5.89 3.41
C ALA A 305 -6.73 5.41 4.86
N MET A 306 -5.53 4.93 5.25
CA MET A 306 -5.13 4.65 6.63
C MET A 306 -4.21 5.75 7.15
N LYS A 307 -4.15 5.87 8.47
CA LYS A 307 -3.21 6.69 9.22
C LYS A 307 -2.17 5.79 9.87
N ASP A 308 -0.90 5.92 9.47
CA ASP A 308 0.23 5.08 9.92
C ASP A 308 0.81 5.48 11.29
N VAL A 309 0.19 6.38 12.01
CA VAL A 309 0.57 6.94 13.32
C VAL A 309 2.08 7.13 13.54
N LYS A 310 2.85 7.24 12.46
CA LYS A 310 4.31 7.41 12.43
C LYS A 310 5.08 6.24 13.06
N THR A 311 4.57 5.02 12.90
CA THR A 311 5.28 3.78 13.24
C THR A 311 5.44 2.89 12.00
N THR A 312 6.35 1.92 12.07
CA THR A 312 6.51 0.90 11.02
C THR A 312 5.61 -0.32 11.26
N SER A 313 4.89 -0.32 12.39
CA SER A 313 3.97 -1.37 12.79
C SER A 313 2.60 -1.10 12.19
N ARG A 314 2.05 -2.07 11.49
CA ARG A 314 0.68 -2.02 10.97
C ARG A 314 -0.39 -2.19 12.07
N GLY A 315 0.02 -2.74 13.22
CA GLY A 315 -0.91 -3.13 14.29
C GLY A 315 -1.52 -1.96 15.06
N ASP A 316 -0.92 -0.78 14.98
CA ASP A 316 -1.38 0.47 15.62
C ASP A 316 -1.94 1.48 14.62
N ASP A 317 -1.90 1.16 13.31
CA ASP A 317 -2.46 1.98 12.26
C ASP A 317 -3.98 2.10 12.39
N GLN A 318 -4.51 3.26 12.03
CA GLN A 318 -5.92 3.58 12.16
C GLN A 318 -6.53 3.97 10.82
N MET A 319 -7.84 3.72 10.67
CA MET A 319 -8.59 4.21 9.53
C MET A 319 -8.68 5.73 9.59
N ALA A 320 -8.30 6.41 8.51
CA ALA A 320 -8.46 7.85 8.41
C ALA A 320 -9.95 8.21 8.34
N SER A 321 -10.43 9.04 9.24
CA SER A 321 -11.87 9.34 9.37
C SER A 321 -12.45 10.05 8.14
N TYR A 322 -11.61 10.77 7.40
CA TYR A 322 -11.99 11.44 6.16
C TYR A 322 -12.15 10.49 4.97
N SER A 323 -11.57 9.29 5.02
CA SER A 323 -11.68 8.35 3.90
C SER A 323 -13.13 8.04 3.57
N SER A 324 -13.52 8.25 2.32
CA SER A 324 -14.88 7.98 1.86
C SER A 324 -15.27 6.52 2.05
N LYS A 325 -16.55 6.29 2.34
CA LYS A 325 -17.11 5.00 2.73
C LYS A 325 -18.22 4.58 1.77
N GLY A 326 -18.24 3.26 1.46
CA GLY A 326 -19.34 2.66 0.71
C GLY A 326 -20.64 2.51 1.53
N PRO A 327 -21.63 1.74 1.00
CA PRO A 327 -21.68 1.32 -0.39
C PRO A 327 -21.77 2.52 -1.34
N THR A 328 -21.53 2.30 -2.65
CA THR A 328 -21.66 3.41 -3.61
C THR A 328 -23.10 3.91 -3.69
N LEU A 329 -23.22 5.19 -3.98
CA LEU A 329 -24.50 5.86 -4.08
C LEU A 329 -25.40 5.26 -5.16
N PHE A 330 -26.27 5.05 -5.60
CA PHE A 330 -27.11 4.46 -6.67
C PHE A 330 -26.97 2.95 -6.84
N ASP A 331 -25.72 2.44 -7.02
CA ASP A 331 -25.50 1.05 -7.46
C ASP A 331 -25.21 0.09 -6.31
N HIS A 332 -25.02 0.62 -5.11
CA HIS A 332 -24.71 -0.13 -3.90
C HIS A 332 -23.54 -1.13 -4.08
N VAL A 333 -22.52 -0.71 -4.83
CA VAL A 333 -21.29 -1.49 -4.97
C VAL A 333 -20.48 -1.39 -3.67
N ALA A 334 -19.98 -2.53 -3.19
CA ALA A 334 -19.10 -2.56 -2.04
C ALA A 334 -17.74 -1.91 -2.38
N LYS A 335 -17.44 -0.78 -1.74
CA LYS A 335 -16.21 0.00 -1.89
C LYS A 335 -15.81 0.60 -0.53
N PRO A 336 -14.52 0.95 -0.32
CA PRO A 336 -13.37 0.77 -1.23
C PRO A 336 -13.03 -0.72 -1.40
N ASP A 337 -12.15 -1.07 -2.37
CA ASP A 337 -11.67 -2.44 -2.54
C ASP A 337 -10.63 -2.82 -1.48
N LEU A 338 -9.76 -1.89 -1.10
CA LEU A 338 -8.77 -2.02 -0.03
C LEU A 338 -8.31 -0.64 0.46
N VAL A 339 -7.49 -0.64 1.51
CA VAL A 339 -6.93 0.58 2.08
C VAL A 339 -5.40 0.57 2.08
N ALA A 340 -4.77 1.75 2.07
CA ALA A 340 -3.33 1.94 2.16
C ALA A 340 -3.02 3.24 2.94
N PRO A 341 -1.77 3.48 3.39
CA PRO A 341 -1.41 4.72 4.08
C PRO A 341 -1.72 5.95 3.23
N GLY A 342 -2.39 6.93 3.83
CA GLY A 342 -2.81 8.14 3.13
C GLY A 342 -2.79 9.40 4.00
N ASN A 343 -2.40 9.31 5.27
CA ASN A 343 -2.39 10.45 6.19
C ASN A 343 -0.97 10.89 6.48
N LYS A 344 -0.70 12.19 6.28
CA LYS A 344 0.62 12.83 6.50
C LYS A 344 1.77 12.15 5.75
N ILE A 345 1.53 11.82 4.50
CA ILE A 345 2.51 11.17 3.63
C ILE A 345 3.51 12.19 3.12
N ILE A 346 4.79 11.91 3.35
CA ILE A 346 5.90 12.72 2.85
C ILE A 346 6.32 12.21 1.48
N SER A 347 6.39 13.14 0.51
CA SER A 347 6.81 12.81 -0.85
C SER A 347 7.44 14.01 -1.54
N ALA A 348 8.01 13.78 -2.73
CA ALA A 348 8.68 14.82 -3.48
C ALA A 348 7.71 15.93 -3.92
N LEU A 349 8.08 17.16 -3.59
CA LEU A 349 7.40 18.35 -4.08
C LEU A 349 8.36 19.55 -4.04
N PRO A 350 8.82 20.06 -5.18
CA PRO A 350 9.73 21.20 -5.21
C PRO A 350 9.02 22.50 -4.82
N THR A 351 9.78 23.49 -4.38
CA THR A 351 9.27 24.82 -4.08
C THR A 351 8.80 25.55 -5.34
N GLY A 352 7.94 26.57 -5.17
CA GLY A 352 7.45 27.41 -6.26
C GLY A 352 6.14 26.97 -6.89
N LEU A 353 5.57 25.86 -6.44
CA LEU A 353 4.26 25.37 -6.89
C LEU A 353 3.14 25.94 -6.04
N ALA A 354 1.88 25.84 -6.52
CA ALA A 354 0.72 26.45 -5.84
C ALA A 354 0.60 25.93 -4.39
N LEU A 355 0.70 24.61 -4.17
CA LEU A 355 0.63 24.02 -2.84
C LEU A 355 1.75 24.50 -1.92
N THR A 356 3.00 24.50 -2.39
CA THR A 356 4.15 24.91 -1.57
C THR A 356 4.18 26.39 -1.24
N ASN A 357 3.57 27.23 -2.10
CA ASN A 357 3.46 28.67 -1.88
C ASN A 357 2.30 29.01 -0.93
N THR A 358 1.18 28.31 -1.06
CA THR A 358 0.00 28.54 -0.23
C THR A 358 0.13 27.95 1.17
N TYR A 359 0.82 26.78 1.28
CA TYR A 359 0.92 26.02 2.54
C TYR A 359 2.40 25.72 2.90
N PRO A 360 3.23 26.74 3.09
CA PRO A 360 4.67 26.54 3.36
C PRO A 360 4.96 25.75 4.64
N GLY A 361 4.01 25.69 5.57
CA GLY A 361 4.10 24.90 6.81
C GLY A 361 4.12 23.39 6.61
N ASN A 362 3.70 22.88 5.43
CA ASN A 362 3.74 21.46 5.09
C ASN A 362 5.08 21.04 4.44
N LYS A 363 6.02 21.97 4.23
CA LYS A 363 7.37 21.61 3.85
C LYS A 363 8.03 20.82 4.98
N VAL A 364 8.58 19.66 4.65
CA VAL A 364 9.26 18.81 5.62
C VAL A 364 10.49 19.54 6.17
N ALA A 365 10.61 19.69 7.49
CA ALA A 365 11.78 20.34 8.09
C ALA A 365 13.05 19.56 7.74
N ASN A 366 14.13 20.28 7.36
CA ASN A 366 15.40 19.65 7.00
C ASN A 366 15.94 18.79 8.16
N GLY A 367 15.78 19.21 9.41
CA GLY A 367 16.16 18.42 10.58
C GLY A 367 15.36 17.14 10.81
N TYR A 368 14.25 16.97 10.09
CA TYR A 368 13.46 15.71 10.16
C TYR A 368 14.17 14.56 9.44
N TYR A 369 14.92 14.84 8.37
CA TYR A 369 15.53 13.80 7.54
C TYR A 369 17.02 13.99 7.24
N ILE A 370 17.60 15.16 7.56
CA ILE A 370 19.03 15.45 7.38
C ILE A 370 19.70 15.50 8.76
N SER A 371 20.82 14.81 8.93
CA SER A 371 21.60 14.83 10.17
C SER A 371 22.17 16.24 10.40
N GLY A 372 21.87 16.82 11.57
CA GLY A 372 22.27 18.21 11.86
C GLY A 372 21.47 19.27 11.11
N GLY A 373 20.40 18.89 10.41
CA GLY A 373 19.53 19.83 9.71
C GLY A 373 18.74 20.74 10.66
N THR A 374 18.23 21.83 10.13
CA THR A 374 17.50 22.87 10.87
C THR A 374 15.98 22.68 10.76
N SER A 375 15.21 23.57 11.40
CA SER A 375 13.76 23.67 11.24
C SER A 375 13.32 24.30 9.90
N GLN A 376 14.27 24.74 9.05
CA GLN A 376 13.95 25.24 7.72
C GLN A 376 13.25 24.17 6.90
N GLY A 377 12.18 24.55 6.19
CA GLY A 377 11.43 23.65 5.30
C GLY A 377 12.28 23.22 4.10
N SER A 378 12.14 21.95 3.74
CA SER A 378 12.78 21.34 2.58
C SER A 378 12.37 22.02 1.27
N ASP A 379 13.32 22.08 0.33
CA ASP A 379 13.04 22.46 -1.06
C ASP A 379 12.59 21.28 -1.93
N TYR A 380 12.59 20.06 -1.36
CA TYR A 380 12.34 18.82 -2.09
C TYR A 380 11.12 18.03 -1.60
N TYR A 381 10.73 18.17 -0.32
CA TYR A 381 9.74 17.30 0.30
C TYR A 381 8.61 18.06 0.99
N PHE A 382 7.42 17.49 0.88
CA PHE A 382 6.17 18.08 1.36
C PHE A 382 5.27 16.98 1.93
N GLU A 383 4.47 17.33 2.94
CA GLU A 383 3.53 16.41 3.58
C GLU A 383 2.09 16.69 3.10
N LEU A 384 1.39 15.66 2.59
CA LEU A 384 -0.01 15.72 2.22
C LEU A 384 -0.80 14.53 2.79
N SER A 385 -2.13 14.71 2.86
CA SER A 385 -3.07 13.67 3.32
C SER A 385 -4.22 13.51 2.33
N GLY A 386 -4.77 12.30 2.25
CA GLY A 386 -5.92 11.99 1.39
C GLY A 386 -5.85 10.59 0.83
N THR A 387 -6.97 10.09 0.35
CA THR A 387 -7.01 8.85 -0.46
C THR A 387 -6.18 8.99 -1.74
N SER A 388 -5.92 10.23 -2.18
CA SER A 388 -4.98 10.56 -3.26
C SER A 388 -3.54 10.11 -2.98
N MET A 389 -3.11 9.99 -1.70
CA MET A 389 -1.78 9.53 -1.31
C MET A 389 -1.76 8.01 -1.11
N ALA A 390 -2.88 7.40 -0.76
CA ALA A 390 -3.04 5.95 -0.65
C ALA A 390 -3.06 5.26 -2.03
N THR A 391 -3.70 5.87 -3.01
CA THR A 391 -3.88 5.35 -4.38
C THR A 391 -2.55 5.00 -5.07
N PRO A 392 -1.54 5.90 -5.11
CA PRO A 392 -0.26 5.60 -5.75
C PRO A 392 0.54 4.48 -5.06
N MET A 393 0.31 4.20 -3.78
CA MET A 393 0.93 3.04 -3.12
C MET A 393 0.38 1.72 -3.67
N VAL A 394 -0.93 1.65 -3.92
CA VAL A 394 -1.56 0.49 -4.54
C VAL A 394 -1.16 0.35 -6.01
N ALA A 395 -1.06 1.46 -6.74
CA ALA A 395 -0.56 1.47 -8.11
C ALA A 395 0.90 0.99 -8.17
N GLY A 396 1.73 1.38 -7.20
CA GLY A 396 3.09 0.87 -7.05
C GLY A 396 3.13 -0.64 -6.75
N ALA A 397 2.27 -1.14 -5.87
CA ALA A 397 2.14 -2.57 -5.58
C ALA A 397 1.75 -3.38 -6.84
N ALA A 398 0.81 -2.86 -7.64
CA ALA A 398 0.45 -3.43 -8.94
C ALA A 398 1.64 -3.45 -9.91
N ALA A 399 2.49 -2.40 -9.90
CA ALA A 399 3.70 -2.35 -10.72
C ALA A 399 4.72 -3.41 -10.31
N LEU A 400 4.91 -3.67 -9.02
CA LEU A 400 5.79 -4.73 -8.53
C LEU A 400 5.29 -6.12 -8.91
N LEU A 401 3.97 -6.36 -8.85
CA LEU A 401 3.35 -7.60 -9.33
C LEU A 401 3.59 -7.80 -10.82
N LEU A 402 3.43 -6.76 -11.62
CA LEU A 402 3.65 -6.79 -13.07
C LEU A 402 5.13 -6.93 -13.45
N GLN A 403 6.06 -6.44 -12.65
CA GLN A 403 7.49 -6.73 -12.79
C GLN A 403 7.73 -8.22 -12.56
N LYS A 404 7.15 -8.81 -11.52
CA LYS A 404 7.33 -10.24 -11.20
C LYS A 404 6.62 -11.16 -12.21
N GLN A 405 5.42 -10.79 -12.64
CA GLN A 405 4.57 -11.57 -13.54
C GLN A 405 3.94 -10.65 -14.60
N PRO A 406 4.65 -10.35 -15.70
CA PRO A 406 4.21 -9.37 -16.71
C PRO A 406 2.92 -9.74 -17.47
N GLY A 407 2.51 -11.01 -17.40
CA GLY A 407 1.31 -11.54 -18.05
C GLY A 407 0.02 -11.40 -17.23
N LEU A 408 0.07 -10.93 -15.98
CA LEU A 408 -1.12 -10.76 -15.16
C LEU A 408 -2.08 -9.74 -15.79
N LYS A 409 -3.36 -10.09 -15.78
CA LYS A 409 -4.45 -9.21 -16.20
C LYS A 409 -4.94 -8.34 -15.03
N PRO A 410 -5.63 -7.23 -15.29
CA PRO A 410 -6.16 -6.34 -14.25
C PRO A 410 -6.96 -7.07 -13.16
N ASP A 411 -7.87 -7.97 -13.55
CA ASP A 411 -8.69 -8.75 -12.61
C ASP A 411 -7.83 -9.65 -11.70
N GLN A 412 -6.78 -10.25 -12.24
CA GLN A 412 -5.87 -11.08 -11.43
C GLN A 412 -5.09 -10.23 -10.43
N ILE A 413 -4.65 -9.03 -10.83
CA ILE A 413 -3.94 -8.10 -9.93
C ILE A 413 -4.88 -7.63 -8.81
N LYS A 414 -6.10 -7.20 -9.15
CA LYS A 414 -7.12 -6.81 -8.17
C LYS A 414 -7.37 -7.94 -7.18
N ALA A 415 -7.61 -9.16 -7.68
CA ALA A 415 -7.85 -10.33 -6.85
C ALA A 415 -6.67 -10.65 -5.92
N ILE A 416 -5.41 -10.58 -6.41
CA ILE A 416 -4.21 -10.82 -5.59
C ILE A 416 -4.12 -9.79 -4.47
N LEU A 417 -4.22 -8.50 -4.80
CA LEU A 417 -4.09 -7.41 -3.84
C LEU A 417 -5.16 -7.49 -2.75
N MET A 418 -6.42 -7.74 -3.13
CA MET A 418 -7.51 -7.89 -2.18
C MET A 418 -7.37 -9.14 -1.30
N LYS A 419 -7.00 -10.28 -1.90
CA LYS A 419 -6.78 -11.53 -1.17
C LYS A 419 -5.72 -11.41 -0.09
N THR A 420 -4.58 -10.84 -0.43
CA THR A 420 -3.39 -10.79 0.42
C THR A 420 -3.37 -9.59 1.37
N ALA A 421 -4.32 -8.67 1.23
CA ALA A 421 -4.50 -7.56 2.16
C ALA A 421 -4.70 -8.08 3.60
N THR A 422 -4.13 -7.39 4.58
CA THR A 422 -4.25 -7.76 6.00
C THR A 422 -5.66 -7.47 6.51
N LYS A 423 -6.27 -8.44 7.22
CA LYS A 423 -7.65 -8.39 7.71
C LYS A 423 -7.76 -8.10 9.21
N ASN A 424 -6.64 -7.93 9.89
CA ASN A 424 -6.62 -7.74 11.33
C ASN A 424 -6.80 -6.26 11.69
N PHE A 425 -8.01 -5.90 12.12
CA PHE A 425 -8.37 -4.55 12.53
C PHE A 425 -9.07 -4.55 13.90
N PRO A 426 -9.01 -3.42 14.64
CA PRO A 426 -9.91 -3.23 15.78
C PRO A 426 -11.36 -3.05 15.29
N ALA A 427 -12.33 -3.17 16.18
CA ALA A 427 -13.73 -2.92 15.84
C ALA A 427 -13.97 -1.45 15.45
N THR A 428 -13.35 -0.53 16.17
CA THR A 428 -13.45 0.92 15.96
C THR A 428 -12.13 1.61 16.23
N SER A 429 -11.97 2.80 15.67
CA SER A 429 -10.94 3.77 16.07
C SER A 429 -11.54 5.16 16.23
N VAL A 430 -10.78 6.05 16.86
CA VAL A 430 -11.18 7.44 17.10
C VAL A 430 -10.13 8.37 16.48
N ALA A 431 -10.58 9.34 15.72
CA ALA A 431 -9.73 10.37 15.13
C ALA A 431 -10.24 11.75 15.55
N THR A 432 -9.32 12.68 15.78
CA THR A 432 -9.66 14.08 16.09
C THR A 432 -9.25 14.98 14.93
N ASP A 433 -10.15 15.81 14.47
CA ASP A 433 -9.84 16.86 13.49
C ASP A 433 -8.95 17.93 14.15
N PRO A 434 -7.73 18.17 13.66
CA PRO A 434 -6.81 19.11 14.30
C PRO A 434 -7.22 20.59 14.13
N THR A 435 -8.20 20.86 13.25
CA THR A 435 -8.70 22.22 12.99
C THR A 435 -9.87 22.59 13.89
N THR A 436 -10.84 21.67 13.98
CA THR A 436 -12.11 21.91 14.68
C THR A 436 -12.13 21.30 16.09
N GLY A 437 -11.24 20.36 16.39
CA GLY A 437 -11.26 19.55 17.60
C GLY A 437 -12.39 18.51 17.63
N GLN A 438 -13.15 18.38 16.54
CA GLN A 438 -14.23 17.40 16.46
C GLN A 438 -13.67 15.97 16.46
N VAL A 439 -14.33 15.09 17.21
CA VAL A 439 -13.98 13.69 17.37
C VAL A 439 -14.87 12.85 16.44
N TYR A 440 -14.25 11.96 15.66
CA TYR A 440 -14.92 11.04 14.77
C TYR A 440 -14.62 9.60 15.19
N THR A 441 -15.65 8.80 15.38
CA THR A 441 -15.53 7.34 15.55
C THR A 441 -15.67 6.67 14.19
N VAL A 442 -14.71 5.83 13.83
CA VAL A 442 -14.73 5.06 12.59
C VAL A 442 -14.91 3.60 12.93
N THR A 443 -15.91 2.97 12.36
CA THR A 443 -16.15 1.52 12.43
C THR A 443 -15.40 0.83 11.29
N TYR A 444 -14.73 -0.28 11.59
CA TYR A 444 -14.03 -1.07 10.59
C TYR A 444 -14.97 -2.13 10.04
N ASP A 445 -15.48 -1.89 8.86
CA ASP A 445 -16.40 -2.77 8.14
C ASP A 445 -16.05 -2.82 6.64
N LEU A 446 -16.82 -3.60 5.88
CA LEU A 446 -16.67 -3.76 4.44
C LEU A 446 -16.61 -2.43 3.69
N PHE A 447 -17.35 -1.43 4.13
CA PHE A 447 -17.50 -0.16 3.45
C PHE A 447 -16.45 0.87 3.88
N THR A 448 -15.65 0.57 4.88
CA THR A 448 -14.55 1.42 5.34
C THR A 448 -13.19 0.88 4.91
N VAL A 449 -12.93 -0.42 5.11
CA VAL A 449 -11.61 -1.03 4.85
C VAL A 449 -11.58 -1.95 3.62
N GLY A 450 -12.72 -2.23 3.01
CA GLY A 450 -12.80 -3.15 1.89
C GLY A 450 -12.26 -4.54 2.25
N ALA A 451 -11.46 -5.11 1.36
CA ALA A 451 -10.79 -6.38 1.58
C ALA A 451 -9.65 -6.31 2.61
N GLY A 452 -9.25 -5.13 3.06
CA GLY A 452 -8.23 -4.97 4.08
C GLY A 452 -7.09 -4.02 3.73
N TYR A 453 -6.03 -4.05 4.54
CA TYR A 453 -4.87 -3.19 4.43
C TYR A 453 -3.83 -3.80 3.49
N LEU A 454 -3.37 -3.04 2.51
CA LEU A 454 -2.38 -3.46 1.51
C LEU A 454 -1.17 -4.14 2.15
N ASP A 455 -0.80 -5.31 1.62
CA ASP A 455 0.44 -6.01 1.94
C ASP A 455 1.19 -6.40 0.66
N VAL A 456 2.18 -5.60 0.30
CA VAL A 456 2.96 -5.77 -0.94
C VAL A 456 3.75 -7.08 -0.92
N TRP A 457 4.35 -7.42 0.23
CA TRP A 457 5.14 -8.64 0.32
C TRP A 457 4.29 -9.90 0.26
N ALA A 458 3.14 -9.90 0.93
CA ALA A 458 2.18 -11.00 0.81
C ALA A 458 1.64 -11.15 -0.63
N ALA A 459 1.37 -10.03 -1.32
CA ALA A 459 0.94 -10.04 -2.71
C ALA A 459 2.01 -10.65 -3.65
N LEU A 460 3.27 -10.25 -3.48
CA LEU A 460 4.38 -10.80 -4.26
C LEU A 460 4.63 -12.29 -3.97
N ASN A 461 4.34 -12.77 -2.78
CA ASN A 461 4.50 -14.19 -2.43
C ASN A 461 3.22 -15.03 -2.58
N ASN A 462 2.17 -14.45 -3.14
CA ASN A 462 0.98 -15.23 -3.47
C ASN A 462 1.28 -16.22 -4.60
N ASN A 463 1.03 -17.51 -4.35
CA ASN A 463 1.26 -18.61 -5.28
C ASN A 463 -0.05 -19.19 -5.84
N ASP A 464 -1.19 -18.54 -5.57
CA ASP A 464 -2.47 -19.04 -6.05
C ASP A 464 -2.61 -18.84 -7.55
N THR A 465 -3.17 -19.84 -8.20
CA THR A 465 -3.55 -19.77 -9.60
C THR A 465 -4.88 -19.04 -9.73
N ILE A 466 -4.86 -17.77 -10.12
CA ILE A 466 -6.07 -17.00 -10.39
C ILE A 466 -6.41 -17.12 -11.86
N SER A 467 -7.65 -17.53 -12.16
CA SER A 467 -8.10 -17.69 -13.55
C SER A 467 -8.07 -16.37 -14.32
N ALA A 468 -7.40 -16.37 -15.47
CA ALA A 468 -7.33 -15.20 -16.37
C ALA A 468 -8.64 -14.91 -17.13
N THR A 469 -9.64 -15.78 -16.99
CA THR A 469 -10.96 -15.65 -17.67
C THR A 469 -12.08 -15.18 -16.75
N LYS A 470 -11.81 -15.10 -15.44
CA LYS A 470 -12.75 -14.60 -14.43
C LYS A 470 -12.57 -13.10 -14.21
N THR A 471 -13.64 -12.41 -13.88
CA THR A 471 -13.63 -10.99 -13.52
C THR A 471 -13.53 -10.81 -12.01
N ALA A 472 -12.87 -9.75 -11.55
CA ALA A 472 -12.77 -9.37 -10.15
C ALA A 472 -13.60 -8.11 -9.85
N LEU A 473 -14.84 -8.08 -10.33
CA LEU A 473 -15.76 -6.97 -10.08
C LEU A 473 -16.08 -6.86 -8.60
N SER A 474 -16.11 -5.65 -8.07
CA SER A 474 -16.65 -5.39 -6.73
C SER A 474 -18.13 -5.70 -6.72
N PRO A 475 -18.67 -6.46 -5.72
CA PRO A 475 -20.05 -6.90 -5.73
C PRO A 475 -21.02 -5.78 -5.39
N SER A 476 -22.25 -5.92 -5.85
CA SER A 476 -23.36 -5.13 -5.33
C SER A 476 -23.89 -5.76 -4.04
N VAL A 477 -24.45 -4.94 -3.17
CA VAL A 477 -24.99 -5.33 -1.87
C VAL A 477 -26.41 -4.82 -1.71
N ALA A 478 -27.20 -5.52 -0.88
CA ALA A 478 -28.55 -5.11 -0.51
C ALA A 478 -28.78 -5.35 0.98
N TYR A 479 -29.66 -4.58 1.59
CA TYR A 479 -30.10 -4.84 2.96
C TYR A 479 -31.25 -5.87 2.95
N SER A 480 -31.05 -7.00 3.62
CA SER A 480 -32.08 -7.99 3.84
C SER A 480 -32.86 -7.69 5.13
N SER A 481 -34.09 -7.25 5.00
CA SER A 481 -34.97 -6.97 6.17
C SER A 481 -35.30 -8.21 6.98
N SER A 482 -35.34 -9.38 6.34
CA SER A 482 -35.61 -10.67 7.01
C SER A 482 -34.40 -11.13 7.85
N LEU A 483 -33.19 -10.95 7.34
CA LEU A 483 -31.94 -11.31 8.03
C LEU A 483 -31.41 -10.19 8.91
N LYS A 484 -31.94 -8.95 8.78
CA LYS A 484 -31.42 -7.73 9.39
C LYS A 484 -29.91 -7.52 9.13
N LYS A 485 -29.44 -7.91 7.95
CA LYS A 485 -28.02 -7.87 7.54
C LYS A 485 -27.90 -7.37 6.11
N VAL A 486 -26.71 -6.81 5.80
CA VAL A 486 -26.31 -6.54 4.42
C VAL A 486 -25.87 -7.87 3.78
N VAL A 487 -26.35 -8.13 2.59
CA VAL A 487 -26.07 -9.35 1.82
C VAL A 487 -25.54 -8.99 0.44
N LEU A 488 -24.64 -9.82 -0.09
CA LEU A 488 -24.16 -9.69 -1.47
C LEU A 488 -25.28 -10.11 -2.43
N THR A 489 -25.50 -9.33 -3.49
CA THR A 489 -26.56 -9.60 -4.47
C THR A 489 -26.06 -10.27 -5.75
N ASN A 490 -24.76 -10.17 -6.07
CA ASN A 490 -24.14 -10.73 -7.26
C ASN A 490 -22.91 -11.56 -6.86
N GLY A 491 -23.09 -12.88 -6.72
CA GLY A 491 -22.12 -13.79 -6.14
C GLY A 491 -21.26 -14.58 -7.11
N SER A 492 -20.88 -14.05 -8.28
CA SER A 492 -20.18 -14.88 -9.28
C SER A 492 -18.84 -14.32 -9.76
N ASN A 493 -18.02 -13.76 -8.89
CA ASN A 493 -16.68 -13.35 -9.31
C ASN A 493 -15.56 -13.95 -8.43
N ILE A 494 -14.37 -13.93 -8.96
CA ILE A 494 -13.21 -14.63 -8.39
C ILE A 494 -12.79 -14.13 -7.00
N VAL A 495 -13.09 -12.89 -6.69
CA VAL A 495 -12.70 -12.24 -5.42
C VAL A 495 -13.73 -12.53 -4.33
N TRP A 496 -14.96 -12.76 -4.71
CA TRP A 496 -16.12 -12.76 -3.83
C TRP A 496 -16.65 -14.16 -3.50
N GLY A 497 -15.93 -15.20 -3.91
CA GLY A 497 -16.27 -16.57 -3.55
C GLY A 497 -17.37 -17.18 -4.39
N ASP A 498 -17.03 -17.64 -5.56
CA ASP A 498 -17.84 -18.59 -6.30
C ASP A 498 -17.32 -20.01 -6.10
N THR A 499 -18.19 -20.99 -6.17
CA THR A 499 -18.08 -22.40 -5.78
C THR A 499 -16.96 -23.24 -6.42
N GLY A 500 -15.85 -22.69 -6.77
CA GLY A 500 -14.67 -23.39 -7.26
C GLY A 500 -13.56 -23.43 -6.23
N LEU A 501 -12.86 -24.52 -6.11
CA LEU A 501 -11.78 -24.84 -5.16
C LEU A 501 -10.64 -23.83 -4.97
N ALA A 502 -10.62 -22.76 -5.75
CA ALA A 502 -9.59 -21.71 -5.65
C ALA A 502 -10.03 -20.49 -4.81
N LEU A 503 -11.14 -20.52 -4.11
CA LEU A 503 -11.98 -19.33 -4.07
C LEU A 503 -12.50 -18.93 -2.71
N ASN A 504 -12.15 -19.62 -1.69
CA ASN A 504 -12.36 -19.20 -0.30
C ASN A 504 -11.38 -18.08 0.09
N ILE A 505 -11.31 -17.02 -0.75
CA ILE A 505 -10.08 -16.28 -0.72
C ILE A 505 -10.20 -14.91 -0.09
N VAL A 506 -11.28 -14.20 -0.36
CA VAL A 506 -11.44 -12.87 0.20
C VAL A 506 -12.78 -12.68 0.88
N TRP A 507 -13.82 -13.31 0.35
CA TRP A 507 -15.20 -13.09 0.78
C TRP A 507 -16.06 -14.38 0.85
N GLY A 508 -15.45 -15.55 0.63
CA GLY A 508 -16.14 -16.84 0.69
C GLY A 508 -16.38 -17.33 2.11
N ASP A 509 -17.32 -18.25 2.25
CA ASP A 509 -17.99 -18.72 3.47
C ASP A 509 -17.12 -19.10 4.69
N ASN A 510 -15.79 -19.04 4.63
CA ASN A 510 -15.00 -19.61 5.73
C ASN A 510 -13.79 -18.87 6.23
N ILE A 511 -13.42 -17.71 5.76
CA ILE A 511 -12.17 -17.10 6.28
C ILE A 511 -12.26 -15.64 6.61
N VAL A 512 -13.00 -14.82 5.90
CA VAL A 512 -13.04 -13.38 6.16
C VAL A 512 -14.44 -12.91 6.58
N TRP A 513 -15.47 -13.59 6.12
CA TRP A 513 -16.88 -13.20 6.34
C TRP A 513 -17.75 -14.35 6.84
N GLY A 514 -17.19 -15.52 6.98
CA GLY A 514 -17.86 -16.69 7.57
C GLY A 514 -17.75 -16.70 9.08
N ASP A 515 -18.64 -17.44 9.69
CA ASP A 515 -19.06 -17.53 11.09
C ASP A 515 -17.98 -17.50 12.19
N ASN A 516 -16.71 -17.30 11.91
CA ASN A 516 -15.75 -17.60 12.96
C ASN A 516 -14.55 -16.72 13.16
N ILE A 517 -14.31 -15.56 12.61
CA ILE A 517 -13.06 -14.94 13.14
C ILE A 517 -13.05 -13.43 13.35
N VAL A 518 -13.62 -12.63 12.49
CA VAL A 518 -13.51 -11.17 12.69
C VAL A 518 -14.85 -10.47 12.54
N TRP A 519 -15.75 -11.07 11.79
CA TRP A 519 -17.00 -10.44 11.37
C TRP A 519 -18.22 -11.33 11.62
N GLY A 520 -18.06 -12.43 12.34
CA GLY A 520 -19.15 -13.30 12.76
C GLY A 520 -19.95 -12.69 13.90
N ASP A 521 -21.27 -12.78 13.81
CA ASP A 521 -22.33 -12.60 14.81
C ASP A 521 -22.29 -11.43 15.82
N ASN A 522 -21.27 -10.61 15.90
CA ASN A 522 -21.19 -9.53 16.87
C ASN A 522 -21.22 -8.12 16.25
N ILE A 523 -22.45 -7.59 16.16
CA ILE A 523 -22.74 -6.16 16.47
C ILE A 523 -22.15 -5.07 15.55
N VAL A 524 -21.03 -5.26 14.87
CA VAL A 524 -20.39 -4.19 14.07
C VAL A 524 -21.15 -3.90 12.77
N TRP A 525 -21.97 -4.81 12.33
CA TRP A 525 -22.76 -4.71 11.09
C TRP A 525 -24.16 -4.12 11.27
N GLY A 526 -24.62 -3.97 12.51
CA GLY A 526 -25.99 -3.59 12.77
C GLY A 526 -26.34 -2.17 12.34
N ASP A 527 -25.80 -1.20 13.05
CA ASP A 527 -26.32 0.16 12.98
C ASP A 527 -25.61 1.05 11.95
N SER A 528 -24.29 0.94 11.77
CA SER A 528 -23.55 1.81 10.84
C SER A 528 -23.74 1.44 9.38
N THR A 529 -23.82 0.14 9.05
CA THR A 529 -24.15 -0.32 7.69
C THR A 529 -25.57 0.03 7.27
N MET A 530 -26.52 0.02 8.21
CA MET A 530 -27.89 0.50 7.95
C MET A 530 -27.93 1.97 7.60
N SER A 531 -27.07 2.80 8.19
CA SER A 531 -26.99 4.22 7.86
C SER A 531 -26.66 4.47 6.39
N GLY A 532 -25.77 3.66 5.80
CA GLY A 532 -25.47 3.73 4.36
C GLY A 532 -26.66 3.40 3.46
N PHE A 533 -27.57 2.52 3.89
CA PHE A 533 -28.77 2.15 3.14
C PHE A 533 -29.96 3.09 3.37
N ASN A 534 -30.01 3.83 4.47
CA ASN A 534 -31.11 4.74 4.75
C ASN A 534 -31.15 5.96 3.82
N ILE A 535 -30.06 6.27 3.12
CA ILE A 535 -29.98 7.39 2.19
C ILE A 535 -30.73 7.15 0.89
N VAL A 536 -30.76 5.90 0.43
CA VAL A 536 -31.18 5.55 -0.92
C VAL A 536 -32.71 5.58 -1.10
N TRP A 537 -33.44 5.58 -0.02
CA TRP A 537 -34.90 5.48 -0.02
C TRP A 537 -35.61 6.78 0.39
N GLY A 538 -34.87 7.89 0.57
CA GLY A 538 -35.48 9.18 0.89
C GLY A 538 -35.64 10.05 -0.34
N ASP A 539 -36.88 10.42 -0.68
CA ASP A 539 -37.26 11.21 -1.86
C ASP A 539 -36.81 12.67 -1.87
N ASN A 540 -35.95 13.13 -0.95
CA ASN A 540 -35.55 14.54 -0.86
C ASN A 540 -34.03 14.69 -0.78
N ILE A 541 -33.39 14.85 -1.92
CA ILE A 541 -31.98 15.24 -2.01
C ILE A 541 -31.94 16.76 -2.15
N VAL A 542 -31.56 17.44 -1.08
CA VAL A 542 -31.19 18.87 -1.16
C VAL A 542 -29.67 18.93 -1.19
N TRP A 543 -29.13 19.44 -2.27
CA TRP A 543 -27.71 19.72 -2.42
C TRP A 543 -27.36 20.95 -1.57
N GLY A 544 -26.56 20.74 -0.52
CA GLY A 544 -26.00 21.85 0.25
C GLY A 544 -24.80 22.43 -0.46
N ASP A 545 -24.88 23.70 -0.81
CA ASP A 545 -23.81 24.45 -1.45
C ASP A 545 -22.57 24.63 -0.54
N GLY A 546 -21.39 24.30 -1.06
CA GLY A 546 -20.20 25.13 -0.81
C GLY A 546 -19.27 24.77 0.36
N THR A 547 -19.59 23.84 1.28
CA THR A 547 -18.73 23.53 2.44
C THR A 547 -17.74 22.39 2.22
N VAL A 548 -18.01 21.53 1.26
CA VAL A 548 -17.24 20.30 1.00
C VAL A 548 -15.83 20.58 0.47
N SER A 549 -15.66 21.53 -0.42
CA SER A 549 -14.35 21.87 -1.00
C SER A 549 -13.35 22.42 0.03
N GLY A 550 -13.81 23.19 1.01
CA GLY A 550 -12.96 23.75 2.06
C GLY A 550 -12.44 22.67 3.04
N GLU A 551 -13.28 21.69 3.37
CA GLU A 551 -12.89 20.58 4.25
C GLU A 551 -11.90 19.63 3.56
N VAL A 552 -12.10 19.30 2.30
CA VAL A 552 -11.19 18.45 1.51
C VAL A 552 -9.79 19.07 1.42
N ILE A 553 -9.68 20.39 1.20
CA ILE A 553 -8.40 21.09 1.20
C ILE A 553 -7.76 21.08 2.60
N ALA A 554 -8.54 21.32 3.65
CA ALA A 554 -8.04 21.28 5.02
C ALA A 554 -7.50 19.90 5.39
N ILE A 555 -8.16 18.82 4.97
CA ILE A 555 -7.71 17.44 5.14
C ILE A 555 -6.39 17.21 4.40
N ALA A 556 -6.28 17.61 3.13
CA ALA A 556 -5.08 17.42 2.34
C ALA A 556 -3.84 18.07 3.00
N ILE A 557 -4.03 19.21 3.64
CA ILE A 557 -2.94 19.99 4.25
C ILE A 557 -2.63 19.58 5.69
N LYS A 558 -3.64 19.37 6.53
CA LYS A 558 -3.45 19.16 7.97
C LYS A 558 -3.46 17.68 8.38
N GLY A 559 -4.12 16.82 7.61
CA GLY A 559 -4.29 15.43 7.97
C GLY A 559 -5.03 15.25 9.29
N GLU A 560 -4.84 14.11 9.93
CA GLU A 560 -5.32 13.78 11.27
C GLU A 560 -4.17 13.63 12.27
N GLN A 561 -4.45 13.86 13.53
CA GLN A 561 -3.52 13.56 14.62
C GLN A 561 -3.75 12.15 15.16
#